data_19c65ec4c57035957f89a575dbc7c3ae
#
_entry.id   19c65ec4c57035957f89a575dbc7c3ae
#
_cell.length_a   1.000
_cell.length_b   1.000
_cell.length_c   1.000
_cell.angle_alpha   90.00
_cell.angle_beta   90.00
_cell.angle_gamma   90.00
#
_symmetry.space_group_name_H-M   'P 1'
#
loop_
_entity.id
_entity.type
_entity.pdbx_description
1 polymer ?
#
loop_
_entity_poly.entity_id
_entity_poly.type
_entity_poly.pdbx_seq_one_letter_code
_entity_poly.pdbx_strand_id
1 'polypeptide(L)'
;MERIKSFTINHNILKPGFYISRKDGEIVTYDLRTRKPNAGDYMSNSAMHSVEHMFATCVRNSEIADDVVYFGPMGCQTGFYLVVRDVEPGKVFEITKEVLKQILEYDGPVFGASAIECGHYENLSLDEAKKECRAYLDVLESQTNMEFTYPQ
;
A
#
# COMPACT_ATOMS: atom_id res chain seq x y z
N MET A 1 29.90 2.02 0.95
CA MET A 1 28.62 1.99 0.21
C MET A 1 27.59 2.83 0.96
N GLU A 2 26.90 3.71 0.27
CA GLU A 2 25.90 4.55 0.89
C GLU A 2 24.63 3.77 1.21
N ARG A 3 23.96 4.15 2.30
CA ARG A 3 22.68 3.52 2.69
C ARG A 3 21.56 4.04 1.81
N ILE A 4 20.68 3.15 1.37
CA ILE A 4 19.48 3.55 0.65
C ILE A 4 18.48 4.21 1.60
N LYS A 5 17.57 5.04 1.06
CA LYS A 5 16.64 5.86 1.85
C LYS A 5 15.84 5.04 2.86
N SER A 6 15.34 3.87 2.45
CA SER A 6 14.54 3.02 3.33
C SER A 6 15.28 2.53 4.57
N PHE A 7 16.62 2.45 4.53
CA PHE A 7 17.43 2.04 5.68
C PHE A 7 17.73 3.20 6.64
N THR A 8 17.42 4.43 6.28
CA THR A 8 17.66 5.61 7.12
C THR A 8 16.47 5.93 8.03
N ILE A 9 15.33 5.29 7.82
CA ILE A 9 14.12 5.49 8.62
C ILE A 9 14.24 4.65 9.90
N ASN A 10 13.88 5.23 11.05
CA ASN A 10 13.97 4.50 12.31
C ASN A 10 12.78 3.55 12.45
N HIS A 11 12.98 2.27 12.12
CA HIS A 11 11.96 1.24 12.19
C HIS A 11 11.53 0.88 13.62
N ASN A 12 12.30 1.29 14.65
CA ASN A 12 11.92 1.06 16.04
C ASN A 12 10.72 1.90 16.49
N ILE A 13 10.53 3.07 15.86
CA ILE A 13 9.44 3.98 16.20
C ILE A 13 8.39 4.10 15.10
N LEU A 14 8.63 3.46 13.95
CA LEU A 14 7.70 3.47 12.83
C LEU A 14 6.43 2.69 13.19
N LYS A 15 5.28 3.28 12.92
CA LYS A 15 3.97 2.67 13.22
C LYS A 15 3.12 2.66 11.94
N PRO A 16 2.04 1.86 11.91
CA PRO A 16 1.13 1.87 10.77
C PRO A 16 0.65 3.27 10.44
N GLY A 17 0.55 3.56 9.16
CA GLY A 17 0.16 4.86 8.65
C GLY A 17 0.48 5.03 7.18
N PHE A 18 0.32 6.26 6.71
CA PHE A 18 0.60 6.66 5.33
C PHE A 18 1.65 7.77 5.37
N TYR A 19 2.79 7.54 4.73
CA TYR A 19 3.93 8.44 4.80
C TYR A 19 4.53 8.73 3.44
N ILE A 20 5.12 9.92 3.29
CA ILE A 20 5.98 10.22 2.15
C ILE A 20 7.35 9.61 2.47
N SER A 21 7.76 8.62 1.66
CA SER A 21 9.06 7.98 1.82
C SER A 21 10.19 8.80 1.19
N ARG A 22 10.00 9.19 -0.09
CA ARG A 22 10.99 10.01 -0.79
C ARG A 22 10.34 10.71 -1.98
N LYS A 23 11.02 11.78 -2.43
CA LYS A 23 10.67 12.52 -3.63
C LYS A 23 11.83 12.48 -4.60
N ASP A 24 11.53 12.16 -5.85
CA ASP A 24 12.48 12.13 -6.95
C ASP A 24 11.92 13.00 -8.08
N GLY A 25 12.17 14.32 -8.01
CA GLY A 25 11.54 15.28 -8.90
C GLY A 25 10.03 15.30 -8.67
N GLU A 26 9.26 15.04 -9.72
CA GLU A 26 7.80 14.98 -9.66
C GLU A 26 7.27 13.63 -9.15
N ILE A 27 8.15 12.64 -9.00
CA ILE A 27 7.76 11.29 -8.57
C ILE A 27 7.88 11.21 -7.05
N VAL A 28 6.81 10.78 -6.40
CA VAL A 28 6.77 10.59 -4.95
C VAL A 28 6.50 9.13 -4.65
N THR A 29 7.31 8.56 -3.77
CA THR A 29 7.11 7.22 -3.23
C THR A 29 6.45 7.34 -1.86
N TYR A 30 5.28 6.72 -1.72
CA TYR A 30 4.54 6.67 -0.46
C TYR A 30 4.75 5.32 0.22
N ASP A 31 4.94 5.37 1.53
CA ASP A 31 5.04 4.20 2.39
C ASP A 31 3.65 3.94 3.00
N LEU A 32 3.00 2.90 2.53
CA LEU A 32 1.72 2.44 3.06
C LEU A 32 2.00 1.37 4.10
N ARG A 33 2.27 1.81 5.34
CA ARG A 33 2.67 0.92 6.42
C ARG A 33 1.45 0.31 7.08
N THR A 34 1.25 -1.00 6.88
CA THR A 34 0.08 -1.71 7.36
C THR A 34 0.31 -2.43 8.69
N ARG A 35 1.56 -2.74 9.01
CA ARG A 35 1.94 -3.45 10.23
C ARG A 35 3.08 -2.73 10.94
N LYS A 36 3.12 -2.85 12.25
CA LYS A 36 4.25 -2.34 13.04
C LYS A 36 5.49 -3.18 12.74
N PRO A 37 6.61 -2.55 12.32
CA PRO A 37 7.84 -3.30 12.06
C PRO A 37 8.35 -4.06 13.27
N ASN A 38 8.87 -5.25 13.03
CA ASN A 38 9.53 -6.09 14.02
C ASN A 38 8.67 -6.45 15.25
N ALA A 39 7.34 -6.49 15.08
CA ALA A 39 6.41 -6.82 16.16
C ALA A 39 5.97 -8.29 16.16
N GLY A 40 6.51 -9.11 15.25
CA GLY A 40 6.15 -10.52 15.14
C GLY A 40 4.80 -10.77 14.46
N ASP A 41 4.15 -9.72 13.96
CA ASP A 41 2.87 -9.80 13.26
C ASP A 41 3.05 -9.30 11.83
N TYR A 42 3.27 -10.23 10.92
CA TYR A 42 3.57 -9.93 9.52
C TYR A 42 2.44 -10.41 8.60
N MET A 43 2.25 -9.71 7.49
CA MET A 43 1.31 -10.17 6.46
C MET A 43 1.78 -11.47 5.86
N SER A 44 0.85 -12.41 5.64
CA SER A 44 1.17 -13.62 4.87
C SER A 44 1.45 -13.26 3.41
N ASN A 45 2.11 -14.14 2.69
CA ASN A 45 2.33 -13.95 1.25
C ASN A 45 0.99 -13.84 0.52
N SER A 46 0.00 -14.68 0.87
CA SER A 46 -1.34 -14.62 0.28
C SER A 46 -2.00 -13.27 0.51
N ALA A 47 -1.92 -12.72 1.73
CA ALA A 47 -2.48 -11.41 2.03
C ALA A 47 -1.81 -10.30 1.22
N MET A 48 -0.49 -10.27 1.18
CA MET A 48 0.26 -9.27 0.40
C MET A 48 -0.05 -9.34 -1.09
N HIS A 49 -0.01 -10.54 -1.65
CA HIS A 49 -0.25 -10.78 -3.07
C HIS A 49 -1.67 -10.39 -3.46
N SER A 50 -2.64 -10.72 -2.61
CA SER A 50 -4.04 -10.41 -2.87
C SER A 50 -4.32 -8.91 -2.78
N VAL A 51 -3.76 -8.22 -1.79
CA VAL A 51 -3.85 -6.76 -1.70
C VAL A 51 -3.18 -6.10 -2.92
N GLU A 52 -2.04 -6.60 -3.33
CA GLU A 52 -1.34 -6.08 -4.51
C GLU A 52 -2.24 -6.10 -5.74
N HIS A 53 -2.87 -7.23 -6.05
CA HIS A 53 -3.74 -7.35 -7.22
C HIS A 53 -4.96 -6.43 -7.12
N MET A 54 -5.61 -6.43 -5.97
CA MET A 54 -6.82 -5.63 -5.78
C MET A 54 -6.53 -4.13 -5.78
N PHE A 55 -5.54 -3.70 -5.01
CA PHE A 55 -5.21 -2.28 -4.89
C PHE A 55 -4.60 -1.73 -6.18
N ALA A 56 -3.66 -2.45 -6.78
CA ALA A 56 -3.03 -2.00 -8.03
C ALA A 56 -4.07 -1.80 -9.14
N THR A 57 -5.03 -2.70 -9.25
CA THR A 57 -6.09 -2.58 -10.25
C THR A 57 -6.99 -1.38 -9.96
N CYS A 58 -7.45 -1.24 -8.72
CA CYS A 58 -8.36 -0.15 -8.35
C CYS A 58 -7.70 1.22 -8.47
N VAL A 59 -6.46 1.38 -8.02
CA VAL A 59 -5.77 2.68 -8.09
C VAL A 59 -5.48 3.09 -9.54
N ARG A 60 -5.21 2.12 -10.41
CA ARG A 60 -5.00 2.37 -11.85
C ARG A 60 -6.31 2.61 -12.60
N ASN A 61 -7.44 2.50 -11.94
CA ASN A 61 -8.76 2.86 -12.46
C ASN A 61 -9.39 4.02 -11.69
N SER A 62 -8.61 4.73 -10.88
CA SER A 62 -9.03 5.88 -10.10
C SER A 62 -8.82 7.20 -10.85
N GLU A 63 -9.16 8.32 -10.20
CA GLU A 63 -8.92 9.66 -10.74
C GLU A 63 -7.44 9.93 -11.05
N ILE A 64 -6.51 9.27 -10.34
CA ILE A 64 -5.08 9.46 -10.53
C ILE A 64 -4.44 8.38 -11.41
N ALA A 65 -5.23 7.60 -12.12
CA ALA A 65 -4.78 6.44 -12.90
C ALA A 65 -3.56 6.74 -13.77
N ASP A 66 -3.58 7.86 -14.50
CA ASP A 66 -2.51 8.22 -15.44
C ASP A 66 -1.19 8.57 -14.74
N ASP A 67 -1.23 8.86 -13.46
CA ASP A 67 -0.09 9.29 -12.68
C ASP A 67 0.45 8.20 -11.74
N VAL A 68 -0.17 7.03 -11.72
CA VAL A 68 0.31 5.89 -10.93
C VAL A 68 1.46 5.21 -11.66
N VAL A 69 2.62 5.16 -11.01
CA VAL A 69 3.83 4.56 -11.57
C VAL A 69 3.96 3.10 -11.15
N TYR A 70 3.74 2.81 -9.86
CA TYR A 70 3.93 1.46 -9.32
C TYR A 70 3.22 1.29 -7.99
N PHE A 71 2.77 0.08 -7.71
CA PHE A 71 2.31 -0.35 -6.39
C PHE A 71 2.78 -1.78 -6.16
N GLY A 72 3.34 -2.05 -4.98
CA GLY A 72 3.79 -3.40 -4.64
C GLY A 72 4.17 -3.55 -3.18
N PRO A 73 4.24 -4.79 -2.68
CA PRO A 73 4.57 -5.07 -1.29
C PRO A 73 6.05 -4.91 -0.99
N MET A 74 6.34 -4.63 0.28
CA MET A 74 7.71 -4.63 0.81
C MET A 74 8.09 -6.05 1.24
N GLY A 75 9.36 -6.41 1.01
CA GLY A 75 9.87 -7.74 1.40
C GLY A 75 9.79 -8.03 2.89
N CYS A 76 9.73 -7.01 3.75
CA CYS A 76 9.59 -7.17 5.20
C CYS A 76 8.19 -7.57 5.66
N GLN A 77 7.20 -7.58 4.76
CA GLN A 77 5.83 -7.99 5.03
C GLN A 77 5.07 -7.04 6.00
N THR A 78 5.50 -5.77 6.06
CA THR A 78 4.87 -4.78 6.94
C THR A 78 4.25 -3.60 6.20
N GLY A 79 4.31 -3.57 4.87
CA GLY A 79 3.74 -2.47 4.11
C GLY A 79 3.88 -2.62 2.61
N PHE A 80 3.48 -1.55 1.91
CA PHE A 80 3.52 -1.46 0.45
C PHE A 80 4.13 -0.12 0.05
N TYR A 81 4.68 -0.06 -1.16
CA TYR A 81 5.03 1.20 -1.80
C TYR A 81 4.02 1.56 -2.88
N LEU A 82 3.59 2.80 -2.86
CA LEU A 82 2.80 3.41 -3.93
C LEU A 82 3.63 4.55 -4.53
N VAL A 83 3.89 4.51 -5.81
CA VAL A 83 4.70 5.50 -6.51
C VAL A 83 3.81 6.28 -7.47
N VAL A 84 3.78 7.60 -7.32
CA VAL A 84 2.86 8.48 -8.05
C VAL A 84 3.63 9.69 -8.60
N ARG A 85 3.23 10.18 -9.76
CA ARG A 85 3.81 11.35 -10.43
C ARG A 85 2.90 12.55 -10.26
N ASP A 86 3.45 13.64 -9.73
CA ASP A 86 2.85 14.99 -9.77
C ASP A 86 1.36 15.05 -9.36
N VAL A 87 1.05 14.45 -8.21
CA VAL A 87 -0.27 14.56 -7.57
C VAL A 87 -0.07 15.02 -6.14
N GLU A 88 -0.90 15.95 -5.67
CA GLU A 88 -0.84 16.45 -4.30
C GLU A 88 -0.96 15.31 -3.29
N PRO A 89 -0.10 15.26 -2.25
CA PRO A 89 -0.13 14.17 -1.28
C PRO A 89 -1.47 13.95 -0.60
N GLY A 90 -2.19 15.04 -0.28
CA GLY A 90 -3.53 14.92 0.29
C GLY A 90 -4.51 14.20 -0.63
N LYS A 91 -4.39 14.41 -1.93
CA LYS A 91 -5.20 13.74 -2.94
C LYS A 91 -4.85 12.25 -2.99
N VAL A 92 -3.57 11.90 -2.97
CA VAL A 92 -3.13 10.50 -2.96
C VAL A 92 -3.65 9.79 -1.73
N PHE A 93 -3.60 10.44 -0.56
CA PHE A 93 -4.13 9.91 0.68
C PHE A 93 -5.64 9.63 0.58
N GLU A 94 -6.43 10.58 0.07
CA GLU A 94 -7.87 10.40 -0.09
C GLU A 94 -8.21 9.30 -1.10
N ILE A 95 -7.50 9.24 -2.23
CA ILE A 95 -7.67 8.18 -3.23
C ILE A 95 -7.33 6.81 -2.61
N THR A 96 -6.27 6.74 -1.80
CA THR A 96 -5.90 5.50 -1.12
C THR A 96 -7.05 4.99 -0.25
N LYS A 97 -7.68 5.87 0.54
CA LYS A 97 -8.84 5.49 1.36
C LYS A 97 -10.03 5.05 0.50
N GLU A 98 -10.30 5.76 -0.59
CA GLU A 98 -11.38 5.39 -1.51
C GLU A 98 -11.16 4.02 -2.13
N VAL A 99 -9.92 3.71 -2.54
CA VAL A 99 -9.56 2.40 -3.09
C VAL A 99 -9.77 1.30 -2.06
N LEU A 100 -9.36 1.52 -0.81
CA LEU A 100 -9.57 0.56 0.27
C LEU A 100 -11.08 0.28 0.47
N LYS A 101 -11.90 1.33 0.47
CA LYS A 101 -13.37 1.19 0.57
C LYS A 101 -13.94 0.41 -0.61
N GLN A 102 -13.46 0.69 -1.81
CA GLN A 102 -13.88 0.00 -3.03
C GLN A 102 -13.58 -1.50 -2.95
N ILE A 103 -12.39 -1.88 -2.46
CA ILE A 103 -12.03 -3.28 -2.27
C ILE A 103 -12.96 -3.95 -1.26
N LEU A 104 -13.29 -3.27 -0.16
CA LEU A 104 -14.18 -3.80 0.87
C LEU A 104 -15.60 -4.05 0.36
N GLU A 105 -16.07 -3.26 -0.60
CA GLU A 105 -17.39 -3.42 -1.20
C GLU A 105 -17.42 -4.40 -2.37
N TYR A 106 -16.24 -4.75 -2.90
CA TYR A 106 -16.14 -5.63 -4.05
C TYR A 106 -16.54 -7.05 -3.70
N ASP A 107 -17.30 -7.69 -4.60
CA ASP A 107 -17.71 -9.08 -4.47
C ASP A 107 -17.55 -9.75 -5.84
N GLY A 108 -16.56 -10.60 -5.97
CA GLY A 108 -16.21 -11.26 -7.22
C GLY A 108 -14.83 -11.89 -7.13
N PRO A 109 -14.32 -12.45 -8.25
CA PRO A 109 -12.97 -13.02 -8.25
C PRO A 109 -11.91 -11.92 -8.07
N VAL A 110 -10.79 -12.29 -7.46
CA VAL A 110 -9.63 -11.40 -7.37
C VAL A 110 -9.18 -11.05 -8.80
N PHE A 111 -8.85 -9.78 -9.03
CA PHE A 111 -8.39 -9.34 -10.34
C PHE A 111 -7.09 -10.03 -10.73
N GLY A 112 -7.01 -10.52 -11.98
CA GLY A 112 -5.81 -11.18 -12.48
C GLY A 112 -5.57 -12.57 -11.89
N ALA A 113 -6.62 -13.27 -11.42
CA ALA A 113 -6.50 -14.56 -10.75
C ALA A 113 -6.54 -15.74 -11.72
N SER A 114 -5.72 -15.70 -12.76
CA SER A 114 -5.59 -16.81 -13.71
C SER A 114 -4.13 -17.09 -14.04
N ALA A 115 -3.87 -18.30 -14.50
CA ALA A 115 -2.50 -18.71 -14.84
C ALA A 115 -1.87 -17.87 -15.95
N ILE A 116 -2.68 -17.29 -16.83
CA ILE A 116 -2.17 -16.45 -17.93
C ILE A 116 -1.83 -15.03 -17.44
N GLU A 117 -2.46 -14.58 -16.35
CA GLU A 117 -2.29 -13.21 -15.84
C GLU A 117 -1.29 -13.11 -14.70
N CYS A 118 -1.04 -14.18 -13.98
CA CYS A 118 -0.26 -14.15 -12.75
C CYS A 118 0.63 -15.39 -12.62
N GLY A 119 1.84 -15.19 -12.11
CA GLY A 119 2.80 -16.28 -11.91
C GLY A 119 2.49 -17.21 -10.72
N HIS A 120 1.58 -16.81 -9.82
CA HIS A 120 1.19 -17.62 -8.66
C HIS A 120 -0.25 -17.32 -8.27
N TYR A 121 -1.18 -17.47 -9.20
CA TYR A 121 -2.58 -17.10 -9.00
C TYR A 121 -3.28 -17.90 -7.91
N GLU A 122 -2.81 -19.11 -7.64
CA GLU A 122 -3.48 -20.03 -6.71
C GLU A 122 -3.49 -19.55 -5.26
N ASN A 123 -2.59 -18.64 -4.87
CA ASN A 123 -2.57 -18.13 -3.50
C ASN A 123 -3.35 -16.82 -3.32
N LEU A 124 -4.06 -16.36 -4.35
CA LEU A 124 -4.89 -15.16 -4.26
C LEU A 124 -6.19 -15.46 -3.51
N SER A 125 -6.55 -14.55 -2.60
CA SER A 125 -7.75 -14.68 -1.75
C SER A 125 -8.37 -13.31 -1.51
N LEU A 126 -9.62 -13.13 -1.94
CA LEU A 126 -10.36 -11.88 -1.71
C LEU A 126 -10.57 -11.64 -0.21
N ASP A 127 -10.84 -12.70 0.55
CA ASP A 127 -11.06 -12.57 2.00
C ASP A 127 -9.81 -12.05 2.70
N GLU A 128 -8.62 -12.53 2.33
CA GLU A 128 -7.35 -12.04 2.88
C GLU A 128 -7.10 -10.59 2.49
N ALA A 129 -7.39 -10.20 1.24
CA ALA A 129 -7.26 -8.82 0.80
C ALA A 129 -8.19 -7.91 1.60
N LYS A 130 -9.46 -8.29 1.77
CA LYS A 130 -10.43 -7.49 2.51
C LYS A 130 -10.05 -7.33 3.97
N LYS A 131 -9.55 -8.37 4.60
CA LYS A 131 -9.11 -8.33 5.99
C LYS A 131 -7.99 -7.29 6.18
N GLU A 132 -6.98 -7.32 5.32
CA GLU A 132 -5.88 -6.35 5.38
C GLU A 132 -6.35 -4.94 5.07
N CYS A 133 -7.19 -4.78 4.04
CA CYS A 133 -7.72 -3.48 3.65
C CYS A 133 -8.60 -2.87 4.75
N ARG A 134 -9.39 -3.67 5.47
CA ARG A 134 -10.18 -3.20 6.61
C ARG A 134 -9.29 -2.67 7.71
N ALA A 135 -8.28 -3.45 8.10
CA ALA A 135 -7.35 -3.05 9.16
C ALA A 135 -6.62 -1.76 8.78
N TYR A 136 -6.14 -1.67 7.54
CA TYR A 136 -5.40 -0.49 7.09
C TYR A 136 -6.28 0.74 6.93
N LEU A 137 -7.50 0.59 6.43
CA LEU A 137 -8.45 1.71 6.37
C LEU A 137 -8.70 2.29 7.75
N ASP A 138 -8.88 1.45 8.77
CA ASP A 138 -9.06 1.90 10.15
C ASP A 138 -7.85 2.72 10.63
N VAL A 139 -6.64 2.31 10.28
CA VAL A 139 -5.41 3.07 10.56
C VAL A 139 -5.48 4.45 9.90
N LEU A 140 -5.81 4.52 8.62
CA LEU A 140 -5.85 5.79 7.88
C LEU A 140 -6.97 6.73 8.36
N GLU A 141 -8.12 6.17 8.73
CA GLU A 141 -9.23 6.96 9.29
C GLU A 141 -8.83 7.61 10.63
N SER A 142 -7.89 7.03 11.35
CA SER A 142 -7.39 7.55 12.63
C SER A 142 -6.16 8.44 12.49
N GLN A 143 -5.57 8.52 11.30
CA GLN A 143 -4.34 9.28 11.10
C GLN A 143 -4.60 10.78 11.20
N THR A 144 -3.80 11.46 12.03
CA THR A 144 -3.89 12.92 12.21
C THR A 144 -2.75 13.68 11.55
N ASN A 145 -1.62 12.99 11.26
CA ASN A 145 -0.47 13.61 10.61
C ASN A 145 -0.72 13.74 9.09
N MET A 146 -1.25 14.90 8.69
CA MET A 146 -1.54 15.19 7.28
C MET A 146 -0.36 15.81 6.53
N GLU A 147 0.79 15.91 7.14
CA GLU A 147 2.05 16.23 6.46
C GLU A 147 2.74 14.97 5.94
N PHE A 148 2.28 13.81 6.39
CA PHE A 148 2.75 12.48 5.97
C PHE A 148 4.24 12.26 6.22
N THR A 149 4.76 12.88 7.27
CA THR A 149 6.15 12.71 7.70
C THR A 149 6.29 11.49 8.61
N TYR A 150 7.44 10.86 8.56
CA TYR A 150 7.72 9.75 9.48
C TYR A 150 7.77 10.22 10.95
N PRO A 151 7.44 9.34 11.91
CA PRO A 151 7.64 9.64 13.32
C PRO A 151 9.09 9.98 13.63
N GLN A 152 9.29 10.92 14.53
CA GLN A 152 10.62 11.37 14.95
C GLN A 152 10.99 10.80 16.32
#